data_b4676a1c6289930b46b227e8581e2317
#
_entry.id   b4676a1c6289930b46b227e8581e2317
#
_cell.length_a   1.000
_cell.length_b   1.000
_cell.length_c   1.000
_cell.angle_alpha   90.00
_cell.angle_beta   90.00
_cell.angle_gamma   90.00
#
_symmetry.space_group_name_H-M   'P 1'
#
loop_
_entity.id
_entity.type
_entity.pdbx_description
1 polymer ?
#
loop_
_entity_poly.entity_id
_entity_poly.type
_entity_poly.pdbx_seq_one_letter_code
_entity_poly.pdbx_strand_id
1 'polypeptide(L)'
;MIEDDDAAHNGAMQGMFGIDWTDPVHYTIVLNTARIPVAECVDCIVRLVQSPAFAETEESKAELMNQLISARVRSALERHFGSDAGSLVKTEVKAGQVILTGQMVDANYIAEAVRLVRSVEGVTGVKSHIVPVRFLPTELFRN
;
A
#
# COMPACT_ATOMS: atom_id res chain seq x y z
N MET A 1 12.73 24.16 -16.55
CA MET A 1 11.89 23.13 -17.24
C MET A 1 12.09 21.74 -16.62
N ILE A 2 13.28 21.15 -16.54
CA ILE A 2 13.49 19.87 -15.80
C ILE A 2 13.39 20.09 -14.28
N GLU A 3 14.05 21.11 -13.75
CA GLU A 3 14.04 21.46 -12.32
C GLU A 3 12.64 21.81 -11.79
N ASP A 4 11.82 22.48 -12.61
CA ASP A 4 10.44 22.80 -12.22
C ASP A 4 9.54 21.55 -12.19
N ASP A 5 9.78 20.61 -13.09
CA ASP A 5 9.07 19.34 -13.16
C ASP A 5 9.45 18.44 -11.96
N ASP A 6 10.73 18.38 -11.63
CA ASP A 6 11.25 17.66 -10.46
C ASP A 6 10.72 18.23 -9.13
N ALA A 7 10.64 19.56 -9.02
CA ALA A 7 10.08 20.21 -7.83
C ALA A 7 8.58 19.93 -7.66
N ALA A 8 7.82 19.96 -8.76
CA ALA A 8 6.39 19.63 -8.77
C ALA A 8 6.17 18.16 -8.40
N HIS A 9 7.01 17.26 -8.94
CA HIS A 9 6.95 15.83 -8.64
C HIS A 9 7.27 15.56 -7.16
N ASN A 10 8.33 16.17 -6.63
CA ASN A 10 8.68 16.04 -5.21
C ASN A 10 7.56 16.56 -4.30
N GLY A 11 6.95 17.69 -4.65
CA GLY A 11 5.81 18.22 -3.89
C GLY A 11 4.61 17.28 -3.87
N ALA A 12 4.31 16.61 -4.98
CA ALA A 12 3.26 15.61 -5.05
C ALA A 12 3.57 14.37 -4.19
N MET A 13 4.80 13.85 -4.28
CA MET A 13 5.24 12.69 -3.50
C MET A 13 5.27 12.99 -1.99
N GLN A 14 5.75 14.17 -1.61
CA GLN A 14 5.73 14.64 -0.23
C GLN A 14 4.29 14.77 0.30
N GLY A 15 3.37 15.35 -0.50
CA GLY A 15 1.99 15.54 -0.10
C GLY A 15 1.18 14.25 0.00
N MET A 16 1.42 13.28 -0.89
CA MET A 16 0.67 12.02 -0.96
C MET A 16 1.25 10.93 -0.06
N PHE A 17 2.58 10.87 0.10
CA PHE A 17 3.27 9.75 0.75
C PHE A 17 4.19 10.18 1.88
N GLY A 18 4.41 11.48 2.09
CA GLY A 18 5.34 11.99 3.09
C GLY A 18 6.82 11.67 2.79
N ILE A 19 7.15 11.40 1.52
CA ILE A 19 8.47 10.95 1.09
C ILE A 19 9.14 12.04 0.27
N ASP A 20 10.39 12.38 0.61
CA ASP A 20 11.29 13.11 -0.27
C ASP A 20 11.95 12.11 -1.23
N TRP A 21 11.49 12.08 -2.48
CA TRP A 21 12.02 11.15 -3.48
C TRP A 21 13.45 11.45 -3.90
N THR A 22 13.99 12.63 -3.57
CA THR A 22 15.39 12.98 -3.82
C THR A 22 16.34 12.43 -2.75
N ASP A 23 15.82 11.95 -1.63
CA ASP A 23 16.62 11.37 -0.55
C ASP A 23 17.18 10.00 -0.96
N PRO A 24 18.52 9.84 -1.04
CA PRO A 24 19.16 8.57 -1.42
C PRO A 24 18.80 7.39 -0.53
N VAL A 25 18.29 7.60 0.69
CA VAL A 25 17.89 6.52 1.62
C VAL A 25 16.77 5.64 1.06
N HIS A 26 15.98 6.18 0.13
CA HIS A 26 14.87 5.45 -0.50
C HIS A 26 15.30 4.55 -1.66
N TYR A 27 16.59 4.56 -2.04
CA TYR A 27 17.11 3.85 -3.20
C TYR A 27 18.21 2.88 -2.81
N THR A 28 18.22 1.71 -3.42
CA THR A 28 19.33 0.75 -3.28
C THR A 28 20.59 1.25 -3.98
N ILE A 29 20.43 1.98 -5.08
CA ILE A 29 21.53 2.57 -5.86
C ILE A 29 21.05 3.84 -6.55
N VAL A 30 21.92 4.83 -6.61
CA VAL A 30 21.72 6.06 -7.41
C VAL A 30 22.90 6.21 -8.35
N LEU A 31 22.64 6.31 -9.66
CA LEU A 31 23.65 6.44 -10.70
C LEU A 31 23.47 7.76 -11.44
N ASN A 32 24.55 8.54 -11.53
CA ASN A 32 24.56 9.80 -12.27
C ASN A 32 24.94 9.56 -13.72
N THR A 33 23.95 9.49 -14.61
CA THR A 33 24.13 9.23 -16.04
C THR A 33 24.78 10.41 -16.81
N ALA A 34 24.91 11.59 -16.18
CA ALA A 34 25.69 12.68 -16.75
C ALA A 34 27.21 12.46 -16.56
N ARG A 35 27.62 11.57 -15.65
CA ARG A 35 29.03 11.27 -15.34
C ARG A 35 29.46 9.86 -15.74
N ILE A 36 28.51 8.92 -15.77
CA ILE A 36 28.75 7.52 -16.08
C ILE A 36 28.02 7.16 -17.37
N PRO A 37 28.67 6.58 -18.37
CA PRO A 37 28.00 6.12 -19.58
C PRO A 37 26.85 5.16 -19.24
N VAL A 38 25.77 5.22 -19.99
CA VAL A 38 24.57 4.41 -19.75
C VAL A 38 24.89 2.91 -19.78
N ALA A 39 25.77 2.47 -20.66
CA ALA A 39 26.18 1.06 -20.72
C ALA A 39 26.82 0.58 -19.41
N GLU A 40 27.71 1.39 -18.81
CA GLU A 40 28.34 1.09 -17.52
C GLU A 40 27.31 1.09 -16.38
N CYS A 41 26.31 1.97 -16.44
CA CYS A 41 25.21 1.96 -15.47
C CYS A 41 24.41 0.65 -15.56
N VAL A 42 24.10 0.19 -16.77
CA VAL A 42 23.41 -1.09 -17.02
C VAL A 42 24.22 -2.25 -16.47
N ASP A 43 25.51 -2.32 -16.76
CA ASP A 43 26.39 -3.40 -16.26
C ASP A 43 26.47 -3.41 -14.72
N CYS A 44 26.52 -2.24 -14.11
CA CYS A 44 26.49 -2.10 -12.65
C CYS A 44 25.20 -2.66 -12.06
N ILE A 45 24.04 -2.32 -12.63
CA ILE A 45 22.72 -2.80 -12.19
C ILE A 45 22.63 -4.33 -12.37
N VAL A 46 23.03 -4.86 -13.52
CA VAL A 46 22.99 -6.30 -13.80
C VAL A 46 23.82 -7.08 -12.79
N ARG A 47 25.07 -6.63 -12.52
CA ARG A 47 25.94 -7.27 -11.51
C ARG A 47 25.32 -7.22 -10.12
N LEU A 48 24.70 -6.11 -9.76
CA LEU A 48 24.05 -5.95 -8.45
C LEU A 48 22.88 -6.94 -8.30
N VAL A 49 21.99 -7.01 -9.29
CA VAL A 49 20.83 -7.90 -9.28
C VAL A 49 21.24 -9.38 -9.25
N GLN A 50 22.37 -9.73 -9.89
CA GLN A 50 22.90 -11.09 -9.90
C GLN A 50 23.66 -11.46 -8.62
N SER A 51 23.87 -10.52 -7.72
CA SER A 51 24.59 -10.81 -6.48
C SER A 51 23.73 -11.67 -5.53
N PRO A 52 24.34 -12.52 -4.69
CA PRO A 52 23.60 -13.33 -3.73
C PRO A 52 22.74 -12.52 -2.74
N ALA A 53 23.09 -11.26 -2.51
CA ALA A 53 22.32 -10.37 -1.63
C ALA A 53 20.92 -10.04 -2.17
N PHE A 54 20.72 -10.17 -3.49
CA PHE A 54 19.43 -9.96 -4.17
C PHE A 54 18.80 -11.27 -4.67
N ALA A 55 19.36 -12.41 -4.27
CA ALA A 55 18.75 -13.69 -4.60
C ALA A 55 17.35 -13.78 -3.99
N GLU A 56 16.43 -14.32 -4.77
CA GLU A 56 15.07 -14.56 -4.33
C GLU A 56 15.06 -15.59 -3.18
N THR A 57 14.43 -15.25 -2.06
CA THR A 57 14.26 -16.14 -0.91
C THR A 57 12.78 -16.49 -0.73
N GLU A 58 12.49 -17.55 0.00
CA GLU A 58 11.10 -17.91 0.32
C GLU A 58 10.41 -16.83 1.15
N GLU A 59 11.16 -16.12 1.99
CA GLU A 59 10.66 -14.99 2.77
C GLU A 59 10.28 -13.82 1.86
N SER A 60 11.12 -13.48 0.87
CA SER A 60 10.83 -12.39 -0.08
C SER A 60 9.62 -12.70 -0.95
N LYS A 61 9.46 -13.96 -1.37
CA LYS A 61 8.27 -14.42 -2.10
C LYS A 61 7.01 -14.32 -1.25
N ALA A 62 7.09 -14.77 0.00
CA ALA A 62 5.97 -14.71 0.94
C ALA A 62 5.54 -13.27 1.20
N GLU A 63 6.51 -12.35 1.38
CA GLU A 63 6.22 -10.93 1.58
C GLU A 63 5.60 -10.29 0.34
N LEU A 64 6.12 -10.58 -0.86
CA LEU A 64 5.52 -10.11 -2.12
C LEU A 64 4.08 -10.62 -2.27
N MET A 65 3.83 -11.89 -1.91
CA MET A 65 2.47 -12.44 -1.94
C MET A 65 1.54 -11.73 -0.94
N ASN A 66 2.01 -11.43 0.26
CA ASN A 66 1.24 -10.67 1.25
C ASN A 66 0.87 -9.28 0.73
N GLN A 67 1.81 -8.58 0.10
CA GLN A 67 1.58 -7.26 -0.50
C GLN A 67 0.60 -7.33 -1.66
N LEU A 68 0.70 -8.34 -2.53
CA LEU A 68 -0.26 -8.57 -3.62
C LEU A 68 -1.68 -8.79 -3.10
N ILE A 69 -1.85 -9.64 -2.08
CA ILE A 69 -3.16 -9.88 -1.46
C ILE A 69 -3.68 -8.58 -0.81
N SER A 70 -2.83 -7.84 -0.13
CA SER A 70 -3.20 -6.56 0.48
C SER A 70 -3.71 -5.55 -0.56
N ALA A 71 -3.01 -5.44 -1.70
CA ALA A 71 -3.43 -4.57 -2.81
C ALA A 71 -4.77 -5.00 -3.42
N ARG A 72 -4.97 -6.31 -3.63
CA ARG A 72 -6.23 -6.87 -4.14
C ARG A 72 -7.41 -6.60 -3.18
N VAL A 73 -7.20 -6.80 -1.89
CA VAL A 73 -8.20 -6.53 -0.85
C VAL A 73 -8.57 -5.06 -0.82
N ARG A 74 -7.59 -4.15 -0.82
CA ARG A 74 -7.83 -2.72 -0.86
C ARG A 74 -8.64 -2.31 -2.08
N SER A 75 -8.21 -2.75 -3.26
CA SER A 75 -8.93 -2.47 -4.52
C SER A 75 -10.36 -3.03 -4.53
N ALA A 76 -10.60 -4.19 -3.91
CA ALA A 76 -11.94 -4.75 -3.78
C ALA A 76 -12.83 -3.90 -2.86
N LEU A 77 -12.31 -3.47 -1.71
CA LEU A 77 -13.01 -2.61 -0.77
C LEU A 77 -13.33 -1.24 -1.38
N GLU A 78 -12.37 -0.60 -2.05
CA GLU A 78 -12.54 0.68 -2.71
C GLU A 78 -13.57 0.63 -3.84
N ARG A 79 -13.56 -0.42 -4.65
CA ARG A 79 -14.56 -0.60 -5.74
C ARG A 79 -15.97 -0.83 -5.22
N HIS A 80 -16.11 -1.48 -4.07
CA HIS A 80 -17.43 -1.87 -3.54
C HIS A 80 -18.03 -0.78 -2.65
N PHE A 81 -17.21 -0.16 -1.79
CA PHE A 81 -17.67 0.82 -0.80
C PHE A 81 -17.31 2.28 -1.14
N GLY A 82 -16.55 2.50 -2.23
CA GLY A 82 -15.99 3.80 -2.58
C GLY A 82 -14.66 4.10 -1.88
N SER A 83 -13.92 5.09 -2.40
CA SER A 83 -12.59 5.46 -1.92
C SER A 83 -12.58 5.89 -0.45
N ASP A 84 -13.61 6.63 -0.03
CA ASP A 84 -13.69 7.16 1.35
C ASP A 84 -13.88 6.04 2.37
N ALA A 85 -14.77 5.09 2.09
CA ALA A 85 -14.99 3.93 2.96
C ALA A 85 -13.80 2.95 2.94
N GLY A 86 -13.16 2.78 1.78
CA GLY A 86 -11.94 1.96 1.64
C GLY A 86 -10.76 2.51 2.44
N SER A 87 -10.62 3.84 2.52
CA SER A 87 -9.54 4.50 3.24
C SER A 87 -9.67 4.40 4.77
N LEU A 88 -10.89 4.19 5.29
CA LEU A 88 -11.15 4.01 6.73
C LEU A 88 -10.84 2.60 7.23
N VAL A 89 -10.58 1.65 6.33
CA VAL A 89 -10.26 0.27 6.66
C VAL A 89 -8.79 -0.03 6.33
N LYS A 90 -7.99 -0.24 7.35
CA LYS A 90 -6.60 -0.70 7.21
C LYS A 90 -6.58 -2.22 7.05
N THR A 91 -5.74 -2.68 6.13
CA THR A 91 -5.56 -4.09 5.81
C THR A 91 -4.13 -4.52 6.13
N GLU A 92 -3.98 -5.54 6.93
CA GLU A 92 -2.72 -6.23 7.19
C GLU A 92 -2.84 -7.68 6.74
N VAL A 93 -1.82 -8.19 6.04
CA VAL A 93 -1.82 -9.57 5.51
C VAL A 93 -0.57 -10.30 5.96
N LYS A 94 -0.75 -11.52 6.47
CA LYS A 94 0.35 -12.42 6.81
C LYS A 94 -0.01 -13.86 6.44
N ALA A 95 0.75 -14.45 5.55
CA ALA A 95 0.51 -15.82 5.05
C ALA A 95 -0.94 -16.05 4.58
N GLY A 96 -1.52 -15.07 3.86
CA GLY A 96 -2.90 -15.13 3.39
C GLY A 96 -3.98 -14.84 4.44
N GLN A 97 -3.62 -14.72 5.71
CA GLN A 97 -4.53 -14.26 6.76
C GLN A 97 -4.64 -12.75 6.71
N VAL A 98 -5.86 -12.24 6.57
CA VAL A 98 -6.16 -10.81 6.49
C VAL A 98 -6.73 -10.32 7.80
N ILE A 99 -6.15 -9.24 8.34
CA ILE A 99 -6.66 -8.52 9.50
C ILE A 99 -7.19 -7.17 9.00
N LEU A 100 -8.46 -6.93 9.27
CA LEU A 100 -9.11 -5.65 8.94
C LEU A 100 -9.28 -4.85 10.23
N THR A 101 -8.81 -3.62 10.23
CA THR A 101 -8.97 -2.67 11.34
C THR A 101 -9.54 -1.36 10.83
N GLY A 102 -10.26 -0.61 11.66
CA GLY A 102 -10.81 0.68 11.30
C GLY A 102 -12.26 0.85 11.70
N GLN A 103 -13.00 1.63 10.91
CA GLN A 103 -14.39 1.96 11.19
C GLN A 103 -15.25 1.83 9.94
N MET A 104 -16.49 1.37 10.10
CA MET A 104 -17.52 1.36 9.04
C MET A 104 -18.85 1.83 9.61
N VAL A 105 -19.79 2.18 8.71
CA VAL A 105 -21.06 2.83 9.07
C VAL A 105 -21.88 1.98 10.05
N ASP A 106 -22.02 0.68 9.79
CA ASP A 106 -22.78 -0.24 10.64
C ASP A 106 -22.27 -1.70 10.54
N ALA A 107 -22.90 -2.58 11.32
CA ALA A 107 -22.54 -4.01 11.39
C ALA A 107 -22.81 -4.76 10.06
N ASN A 108 -23.78 -4.33 9.23
CA ASN A 108 -24.08 -4.98 7.97
C ASN A 108 -22.95 -4.72 6.96
N TYR A 109 -22.46 -3.46 6.90
CA TYR A 109 -21.32 -3.09 6.09
C TYR A 109 -20.06 -3.86 6.51
N ILE A 110 -19.84 -4.05 7.82
CA ILE A 110 -18.72 -4.85 8.33
C ILE A 110 -18.84 -6.31 7.87
N ALA A 111 -20.03 -6.91 7.99
CA ALA A 111 -20.25 -8.28 7.56
C ALA A 111 -20.08 -8.46 6.03
N GLU A 112 -20.49 -7.47 5.26
CA GLU A 112 -20.33 -7.42 3.81
C GLU A 112 -18.85 -7.28 3.42
N ALA A 113 -18.09 -6.40 4.06
CA ALA A 113 -16.65 -6.25 3.88
C ALA A 113 -15.91 -7.55 4.16
N VAL A 114 -16.22 -8.24 5.25
CA VAL A 114 -15.61 -9.53 5.58
C VAL A 114 -15.91 -10.59 4.52
N ARG A 115 -17.16 -10.64 4.01
CA ARG A 115 -17.53 -11.58 2.92
C ARG A 115 -16.77 -11.27 1.63
N LEU A 116 -16.70 -9.99 1.26
CA LEU A 116 -15.98 -9.54 0.08
C LEU A 116 -14.50 -9.91 0.16
N VAL A 117 -13.84 -9.61 1.29
CA VAL A 117 -12.42 -9.91 1.49
C VAL A 117 -12.14 -11.40 1.45
N ARG A 118 -13.05 -12.24 1.99
CA ARG A 118 -12.92 -13.71 1.90
C ARG A 118 -12.95 -14.26 0.47
N SER A 119 -13.59 -13.55 -0.45
CA SER A 119 -13.65 -13.94 -1.87
C SER A 119 -12.43 -13.51 -2.69
N VAL A 120 -11.52 -12.72 -2.10
CA VAL A 120 -10.31 -12.26 -2.79
C VAL A 120 -9.32 -13.42 -2.92
N GLU A 121 -8.78 -13.59 -4.12
CA GLU A 121 -7.79 -14.62 -4.43
C GLU A 121 -6.54 -14.48 -3.55
N GLY A 122 -6.12 -15.60 -2.92
CA GLY A 122 -4.99 -15.67 -2.01
C GLY A 122 -5.36 -15.49 -0.53
N VAL A 123 -6.58 -15.05 -0.21
CA VAL A 123 -7.04 -14.94 1.17
C VAL A 123 -7.41 -16.31 1.72
N THR A 124 -6.76 -16.72 2.82
CA THR A 124 -7.01 -17.99 3.52
C THR A 124 -7.88 -17.82 4.76
N GLY A 125 -7.96 -16.60 5.30
CA GLY A 125 -8.80 -16.27 6.44
C GLY A 125 -8.90 -14.77 6.67
N VAL A 126 -9.96 -14.35 7.37
CA VAL A 126 -10.20 -12.93 7.70
C VAL A 126 -10.55 -12.78 9.16
N LYS A 127 -9.82 -11.91 9.85
CA LYS A 127 -10.14 -11.41 11.19
C LYS A 127 -10.55 -9.95 11.07
N SER A 128 -11.69 -9.58 11.63
CA SER A 128 -12.17 -8.19 11.62
C SER A 128 -12.13 -7.61 13.03
N HIS A 129 -11.46 -6.48 13.12
CA HIS A 129 -11.46 -5.58 14.27
C HIS A 129 -12.07 -4.22 13.88
N ILE A 130 -12.89 -4.21 12.82
CA ILE A 130 -13.64 -3.03 12.40
C ILE A 130 -14.74 -2.76 13.43
N VAL A 131 -14.86 -1.50 13.84
CA VAL A 131 -15.92 -1.06 14.73
C VAL A 131 -16.94 -0.21 13.98
N PRO A 132 -18.26 -0.33 14.29
CA PRO A 132 -19.26 0.54 13.69
C PRO A 132 -19.11 1.97 14.21
N VAL A 133 -19.24 2.96 13.32
CA VAL A 133 -19.28 4.39 13.69
C VAL A 133 -20.61 4.63 14.40
N ARG A 134 -20.58 4.94 15.70
CA ARG A 134 -21.76 5.41 16.40
C ARG A 134 -21.98 6.87 16.04
N PHE A 135 -22.91 7.18 15.16
CA PHE A 135 -23.43 8.53 15.06
C PHE A 135 -24.21 8.83 16.34
N LEU A 136 -23.72 9.77 17.15
CA LEU A 136 -24.52 10.35 18.21
C LEU A 136 -25.69 11.09 17.52
N PRO A 137 -26.95 10.86 17.93
CA PRO A 137 -28.07 11.61 17.38
C PRO A 137 -27.83 13.10 17.59
N THR A 138 -27.97 13.88 16.55
CA THR A 138 -27.78 15.35 16.53
C THR A 138 -28.83 16.10 17.37
N GLU A 139 -29.65 15.41 18.15
CA GLU A 139 -30.73 16.00 18.94
C GLU A 139 -30.26 16.69 20.24
N LEU A 140 -28.98 16.58 20.61
CA LEU A 140 -28.45 17.22 21.82
C LEU A 140 -28.05 18.69 21.65
N PHE A 141 -28.17 19.28 20.47
CA PHE A 141 -27.81 20.67 20.18
C PHE A 141 -28.98 21.55 19.76
N ARG A 142 -30.21 21.18 20.12
CA ARG A 142 -31.37 22.08 20.00
C ARG A 142 -31.69 22.67 21.38
N ASN A 143 -31.05 23.80 21.64
CA ASN A 143 -31.51 24.83 22.58
C ASN A 143 -31.82 26.10 21.81
#